data_68ed5044d59fb2aa4d6e1c4cc69b666d
#
_entry.id   68ed5044d59fb2aa4d6e1c4cc69b666d
#
_cell.length_a   1.000
_cell.length_b   1.000
_cell.length_c   1.000
_cell.angle_alpha   90.00
_cell.angle_beta   90.00
_cell.angle_gamma   90.00
#
_symmetry.space_group_name_H-M   'P 1'
#
loop_
_entity.id
_entity.type
_entity.pdbx_description
1 polymer ?
#
loop_
_entity_poly.entity_id
_entity_poly.type
_entity_poly.pdbx_seq_one_letter_code
_entity_poly.pdbx_strand_id
1 'polypeptide(L)'
;IVDDMISSGESMLDVARQIKERGAGRAFVCTTFGFFTDGFDKFDDYYNAGYIDRVITTNLTYLPPEALEKPYFVAADMSKFIALIIDAFNHDITIGNVLDPTDRIHSLLEKHRAGIPF
;
A
#
# COMPACT_ATOMS: atom_id res chain seq x y z
N ILE A 1 8.68 4.45 -1.53
CA ILE A 1 9.02 3.43 -2.54
C ILE A 1 7.69 2.90 -3.06
N VAL A 2 7.47 3.02 -4.36
CA VAL A 2 6.22 2.56 -5.00
C VAL A 2 6.57 1.57 -6.10
N ASP A 3 5.88 0.42 -6.11
CA ASP A 3 6.07 -0.64 -7.11
C ASP A 3 4.75 -1.36 -7.38
N ASP A 4 4.71 -2.25 -8.37
CA ASP A 4 3.52 -3.04 -8.68
C ASP A 4 3.40 -4.26 -7.77
N MET A 5 4.50 -4.92 -7.40
CA MET A 5 4.45 -6.12 -6.56
C MET A 5 5.65 -6.26 -5.60
N ILE A 6 5.39 -6.95 -4.50
CA ILE A 6 6.39 -7.55 -3.63
C ILE A 6 6.40 -9.06 -3.86
N SER A 7 7.51 -9.62 -4.34
CA SER A 7 7.75 -11.07 -4.33
C SER A 7 8.42 -11.45 -3.00
N SER A 8 9.75 -11.61 -2.96
CA SER A 8 10.51 -11.80 -1.72
C SER A 8 10.68 -10.50 -0.91
N GLY A 9 10.63 -9.35 -1.57
CA GLY A 9 10.84 -8.03 -0.97
C GLY A 9 12.29 -7.56 -0.90
N GLU A 10 13.28 -8.39 -1.27
CA GLU A 10 14.70 -8.06 -1.12
C GLU A 10 15.10 -6.74 -1.78
N SER A 11 14.69 -6.54 -3.03
CA SER A 11 15.02 -5.32 -3.78
C SER A 11 14.49 -4.06 -3.11
N MET A 12 13.24 -4.11 -2.63
CA MET A 12 12.60 -2.98 -1.95
C MET A 12 13.22 -2.69 -0.60
N LEU A 13 13.53 -3.74 0.16
CA LEU A 13 14.19 -3.61 1.45
C LEU A 13 15.59 -3.01 1.28
N ASP A 14 16.34 -3.43 0.26
CA ASP A 14 17.65 -2.86 -0.03
C ASP A 14 17.55 -1.37 -0.42
N VAL A 15 16.57 -1.00 -1.25
CA VAL A 15 16.31 0.42 -1.56
C VAL A 15 15.92 1.19 -0.30
N ALA A 16 15.08 0.64 0.57
CA ALA A 16 14.70 1.28 1.83
C ALA A 16 15.91 1.56 2.72
N ARG A 17 16.81 0.59 2.86
CA ARG A 17 18.09 0.77 3.57
C ARG A 17 18.92 1.88 2.96
N GLN A 18 19.13 1.85 1.64
CA GLN A 18 19.94 2.85 0.96
C GLN A 18 19.41 4.29 1.11
N ILE A 19 18.08 4.50 1.04
CA ILE A 19 17.51 5.84 1.24
C ILE A 19 17.64 6.30 2.69
N LYS A 20 17.50 5.40 3.65
CA LYS A 20 17.70 5.70 5.08
C LYS A 20 19.16 6.08 5.37
N GLU A 21 20.13 5.34 4.82
CA GLU A 21 21.56 5.66 4.93
C GLU A 21 21.90 7.03 4.31
N ARG A 22 21.11 7.50 3.36
CA ARG A 22 21.22 8.84 2.75
C ARG A 22 20.43 9.92 3.48
N GLY A 23 19.87 9.62 4.64
CA GLY A 23 19.21 10.58 5.53
C GLY A 23 17.70 10.69 5.38
N ALA A 24 17.03 9.74 4.73
CA ALA A 24 15.57 9.73 4.72
C ALA A 24 15.00 9.59 6.14
N GLY A 25 14.07 10.47 6.52
CA GLY A 25 13.45 10.45 7.84
C GLY A 25 12.55 9.24 8.02
N ARG A 26 11.62 9.00 7.10
CA ARG A 26 10.68 7.87 7.10
C ARG A 26 10.67 7.19 5.75
N ALA A 27 10.51 5.85 5.74
CA ALA A 27 10.44 5.05 4.53
C ALA A 27 9.14 4.24 4.49
N PHE A 28 8.34 4.50 3.47
CA PHE A 28 7.10 3.79 3.19
C PHE A 28 7.26 2.97 1.92
N VAL A 29 6.86 1.71 1.96
CA VAL A 29 6.80 0.81 0.81
C VAL A 29 5.34 0.65 0.42
N CYS A 30 4.99 0.91 -0.82
CA CYS A 30 3.62 0.82 -1.32
C CYS A 30 3.61 -0.04 -2.58
N THR A 31 2.77 -1.08 -2.60
CA THR A 31 2.60 -1.94 -3.77
C THR A 31 1.15 -2.32 -4.00
N THR A 32 0.81 -2.66 -5.25
CA THR A 32 -0.50 -3.22 -5.54
C THR A 32 -0.62 -4.64 -5.01
N PHE A 33 0.39 -5.49 -5.26
CA PHE A 33 0.36 -6.91 -4.91
C PHE A 33 1.47 -7.28 -3.94
N GLY A 34 1.11 -7.87 -2.80
CA GLY A 34 2.07 -8.38 -1.82
C GLY A 34 1.99 -9.90 -1.74
N PHE A 35 3.01 -10.59 -2.27
CA PHE A 35 3.05 -12.07 -2.25
C PHE A 35 3.86 -12.61 -1.07
N PHE A 36 4.89 -11.91 -0.63
CA PHE A 36 5.75 -12.26 0.52
C PHE A 36 6.24 -13.71 0.47
N THR A 37 6.80 -14.11 -0.69
CA THR A 37 7.17 -15.50 -0.98
C THR A 37 8.17 -16.10 -0.01
N ASP A 38 9.01 -15.28 0.62
CA ASP A 38 10.04 -15.69 1.59
C ASP A 38 9.64 -15.39 3.04
N GLY A 39 8.34 -15.13 3.28
CA GLY A 39 7.82 -14.77 4.60
C GLY A 39 8.17 -13.35 5.03
N PHE A 40 8.13 -13.11 6.36
CA PHE A 40 8.22 -11.76 6.92
C PHE A 40 9.49 -11.50 7.73
N ASP A 41 10.35 -12.49 7.96
CA ASP A 41 11.53 -12.36 8.84
C ASP A 41 12.42 -11.17 8.42
N LYS A 42 12.70 -11.02 7.12
CA LYS A 42 13.50 -9.91 6.61
C LYS A 42 12.81 -8.55 6.80
N PHE A 43 11.49 -8.50 6.65
CA PHE A 43 10.71 -7.28 6.90
C PHE A 43 10.73 -6.91 8.39
N ASP A 44 10.62 -7.89 9.27
CA ASP A 44 10.72 -7.71 10.72
C ASP A 44 12.09 -7.14 11.10
N ASP A 45 13.16 -7.70 10.55
CA ASP A 45 14.53 -7.23 10.77
C ASP A 45 14.72 -5.78 10.31
N TYR A 46 14.22 -5.44 9.11
CA TYR A 46 14.34 -4.09 8.56
C TYR A 46 13.47 -3.07 9.30
N TYR A 47 12.30 -3.49 9.77
CA TYR A 47 11.45 -2.66 10.62
C TYR A 47 12.11 -2.39 11.97
N ASN A 48 12.63 -3.43 12.65
CA ASN A 48 13.31 -3.31 13.93
C ASN A 48 14.61 -2.48 13.83
N ALA A 49 15.30 -2.55 12.70
CA ALA A 49 16.47 -1.73 12.41
C ALA A 49 16.12 -0.28 12.02
N GLY A 50 14.83 0.05 11.84
CA GLY A 50 14.37 1.39 11.48
C GLY A 50 14.56 1.75 10.01
N TYR A 51 14.78 0.77 9.13
CA TYR A 51 14.92 0.99 7.69
C TYR A 51 13.58 1.16 6.98
N ILE A 52 12.50 0.59 7.51
CA ILE A 52 11.13 0.77 7.01
C ILE A 52 10.21 1.20 8.14
N ASP A 53 9.22 2.05 7.83
CA ASP A 53 8.19 2.49 8.76
C ASP A 53 6.84 1.81 8.49
N ARG A 54 6.48 1.62 7.22
CA ARG A 54 5.25 0.94 6.81
C ARG A 54 5.44 0.21 5.49
N VAL A 55 4.73 -0.91 5.37
CA VAL A 55 4.51 -1.66 4.13
C VAL A 55 3.01 -1.64 3.85
N ILE A 56 2.63 -1.07 2.74
CA ILE A 56 1.24 -0.87 2.34
C ILE A 56 0.99 -1.69 1.08
N THR A 57 0.06 -2.63 1.12
CA THR A 57 -0.38 -3.38 -0.04
C THR A 57 -1.90 -3.37 -0.14
N THR A 58 -2.44 -3.74 -1.30
CA THR A 58 -3.88 -3.91 -1.43
C THR A 58 -4.32 -5.32 -1.03
N ASN A 59 -5.63 -5.51 -0.82
CA ASN A 59 -6.24 -6.83 -0.64
C ASN A 59 -6.69 -7.47 -1.97
N LEU A 60 -6.07 -7.09 -3.10
CA LEU A 60 -6.34 -7.68 -4.42
C LEU A 60 -5.70 -9.05 -4.61
N THR A 61 -4.86 -9.48 -3.69
CA THR A 61 -4.31 -10.83 -3.59
C THR A 61 -4.54 -11.37 -2.18
N TYR A 62 -4.32 -12.65 -1.99
CA TYR A 62 -4.39 -13.25 -0.66
C TYR A 62 -3.33 -12.63 0.26
N LEU A 63 -3.79 -12.12 1.38
CA LEU A 63 -2.93 -11.64 2.45
C LEU A 63 -2.91 -12.67 3.57
N PRO A 64 -1.74 -13.25 3.92
CA PRO A 64 -1.67 -14.20 5.01
C PRO A 64 -2.03 -13.51 6.33
N PRO A 65 -2.73 -14.18 7.26
CA PRO A 65 -3.11 -13.60 8.56
C PRO A 65 -1.93 -13.01 9.32
N GLU A 66 -0.77 -13.64 9.23
CA GLU A 66 0.47 -13.15 9.82
C GLU A 66 0.83 -11.72 9.36
N ALA A 67 0.61 -11.38 8.09
CA ALA A 67 0.86 -10.03 7.59
C ALA A 67 0.04 -8.97 8.35
N LEU A 68 -1.22 -9.29 8.62
CA LEU A 68 -2.16 -8.37 9.26
C LEU A 68 -1.83 -8.12 10.74
N GLU A 69 -1.05 -8.99 11.35
CA GLU A 69 -0.58 -8.87 12.75
C GLU A 69 0.71 -8.03 12.86
N LYS A 70 1.41 -7.78 11.74
CA LYS A 70 2.66 -7.01 11.76
C LYS A 70 2.41 -5.51 12.00
N PRO A 71 3.13 -4.87 12.94
CA PRO A 71 2.90 -3.47 13.32
C PRO A 71 3.19 -2.46 12.20
N TYR A 72 3.96 -2.85 11.21
CA TYR A 72 4.32 -2.03 10.05
C TYR A 72 3.43 -2.26 8.83
N PHE A 73 2.56 -3.29 8.85
CA PHE A 73 1.77 -3.67 7.69
C PHE A 73 0.44 -2.91 7.64
N VAL A 74 0.05 -2.49 6.45
CA VAL A 74 -1.24 -1.84 6.18
C VAL A 74 -1.86 -2.45 4.93
N ALA A 75 -3.04 -3.05 5.09
CA ALA A 75 -3.84 -3.52 3.97
C ALA A 75 -4.77 -2.40 3.48
N ALA A 76 -4.59 -1.97 2.25
CA ALA A 76 -5.50 -1.04 1.58
C ALA A 76 -6.69 -1.82 1.00
N ASP A 77 -7.89 -1.55 1.52
CA ASP A 77 -9.11 -2.24 1.08
C ASP A 77 -9.61 -1.70 -0.25
N MET A 78 -9.54 -2.52 -1.30
CA MET A 78 -9.98 -2.22 -2.65
C MET A 78 -11.40 -2.72 -2.96
N SER A 79 -12.09 -3.34 -2.01
CA SER A 79 -13.40 -4.00 -2.22
C SER A 79 -14.44 -3.04 -2.80
N LYS A 80 -14.55 -1.83 -2.25
CA LYS A 80 -15.47 -0.81 -2.76
C LYS A 80 -15.14 -0.37 -4.19
N PHE A 81 -13.83 -0.23 -4.50
CA PHE A 81 -13.38 0.18 -5.83
C PHE A 81 -13.70 -0.90 -6.87
N ILE A 82 -13.44 -2.18 -6.53
CA ILE A 82 -13.79 -3.31 -7.39
C ILE A 82 -15.31 -3.39 -7.59
N ALA A 83 -16.12 -3.20 -6.54
CA ALA A 83 -17.58 -3.19 -6.66
C ALA A 83 -18.08 -2.10 -7.64
N LEU A 84 -17.48 -0.91 -7.60
CA LEU A 84 -17.82 0.17 -8.55
C LEU A 84 -17.46 -0.17 -9.99
N ILE A 85 -16.34 -0.86 -10.22
CA ILE A 85 -15.95 -1.34 -11.56
C ILE A 85 -16.95 -2.38 -12.07
N ILE A 86 -17.32 -3.34 -11.23
CA ILE A 86 -18.30 -4.38 -11.56
C ILE A 86 -19.66 -3.74 -11.92
N ASP A 87 -20.10 -2.78 -11.10
CA ASP A 87 -21.36 -2.05 -11.34
C ASP A 87 -21.33 -1.31 -12.67
N ALA A 88 -20.25 -0.59 -12.95
CA ALA A 88 -20.08 0.14 -14.21
C ALA A 88 -20.13 -0.78 -15.43
N PHE A 89 -19.45 -1.93 -15.39
CA PHE A 89 -19.49 -2.92 -16.47
C PHE A 89 -20.89 -3.55 -16.64
N ASN A 90 -21.59 -3.80 -15.54
CA ASN A 90 -22.92 -4.39 -15.57
C ASN A 90 -23.99 -3.44 -16.17
N HIS A 91 -23.75 -2.15 -16.11
CA HIS A 91 -24.66 -1.11 -16.63
C HIS A 91 -24.16 -0.41 -17.90
N ASP A 92 -23.10 -0.94 -18.56
CA ASP A 92 -22.47 -0.34 -19.74
C ASP A 92 -22.06 1.14 -19.55
N ILE A 93 -21.69 1.50 -18.31
CA ILE A 93 -21.24 2.85 -17.96
C ILE A 93 -19.72 2.95 -18.15
N THR A 94 -19.27 4.10 -18.61
CA THR A 94 -17.82 4.34 -18.74
C THR A 94 -17.14 4.39 -17.37
N ILE A 95 -16.02 3.68 -17.24
CA ILE A 95 -15.24 3.61 -15.98
C ILE A 95 -14.29 4.80 -15.77
N GLY A 96 -14.23 5.75 -16.70
CA GLY A 96 -13.30 6.89 -16.64
C GLY A 96 -13.34 7.63 -15.30
N ASN A 97 -14.55 8.01 -14.86
CA ASN A 97 -14.73 8.70 -13.57
C ASN A 97 -14.42 7.82 -12.34
N VAL A 98 -14.44 6.49 -12.49
CA VAL A 98 -14.09 5.56 -11.41
C VAL A 98 -12.58 5.44 -11.31
N LEU A 99 -11.88 5.49 -12.46
CA LEU A 99 -10.42 5.34 -12.54
C LEU A 99 -9.67 6.65 -12.22
N ASP A 100 -10.29 7.81 -12.38
CA ASP A 100 -9.66 9.09 -12.03
C ASP A 100 -9.77 9.35 -10.52
N PRO A 101 -8.67 9.28 -9.75
CA PRO A 101 -8.69 9.49 -8.33
C PRO A 101 -8.59 10.97 -7.91
N THR A 102 -8.43 11.90 -8.86
CA THR A 102 -8.06 13.30 -8.59
C THR A 102 -9.00 13.99 -7.61
N ASP A 103 -10.30 13.97 -7.88
CA ASP A 103 -11.29 14.61 -7.01
C ASP A 103 -11.36 13.97 -5.63
N ARG A 104 -11.19 12.64 -5.55
CA ARG A 104 -11.16 11.92 -4.27
C ARG A 104 -9.93 12.29 -3.45
N ILE A 105 -8.76 12.39 -4.09
CA ILE A 105 -7.51 12.81 -3.43
C ILE A 105 -7.67 14.24 -2.91
N HIS A 106 -8.19 15.17 -3.70
CA HIS A 106 -8.43 16.55 -3.28
C HIS A 106 -9.37 16.60 -2.07
N SER A 107 -10.50 15.89 -2.14
CA SER A 107 -11.47 15.82 -1.03
C SER A 107 -10.85 15.27 0.25
N LEU A 108 -10.03 14.22 0.16
CA LEU A 108 -9.33 13.66 1.32
C LEU A 108 -8.31 14.64 1.91
N LEU A 109 -7.56 15.35 1.06
CA LEU A 109 -6.60 16.37 1.51
C LEU A 109 -7.29 17.55 2.20
N GLU A 110 -8.44 17.99 1.70
CA GLU A 110 -9.25 19.04 2.32
C GLU A 110 -9.77 18.61 3.69
N LYS A 111 -10.29 17.39 3.82
CA LYS A 111 -10.72 16.82 5.11
C LYS A 111 -9.56 16.76 6.08
N HIS A 112 -8.41 16.29 5.65
CA HIS A 112 -7.22 16.22 6.49
C HIS A 112 -6.79 17.60 7.00
N ARG A 113 -6.77 18.61 6.11
CA ARG A 113 -6.44 20.01 6.48
C ARG A 113 -7.45 20.62 7.44
N ALA A 114 -8.72 20.22 7.32
CA ALA A 114 -9.80 20.65 8.23
C ALA A 114 -9.83 19.89 9.56
N GLY A 115 -8.95 18.90 9.76
CA GLY A 115 -8.93 18.06 10.98
C GLY A 115 -10.13 17.11 11.09
N ILE A 116 -10.81 16.81 9.98
CA ILE A 116 -11.94 15.89 9.94
C ILE A 116 -11.39 14.45 9.82
N PRO A 117 -11.79 13.51 10.71
CA PRO A 117 -11.37 12.11 10.61
C PRO A 117 -11.91 11.47 9.31
N PHE A 118 -11.15 10.50 8.79
CA PHE A 118 -11.49 9.75 7.56
C PHE A 118 -12.57 8.70 7.82
#